data_f49d4c519aa7de20ce212c375a935fbc
#
_entry.id   f49d4c519aa7de20ce212c375a935fbc
#
_cell.length_a   1.000
_cell.length_b   1.000
_cell.length_c   1.000
_cell.angle_alpha   90.00
_cell.angle_beta   90.00
_cell.angle_gamma   90.00
#
_symmetry.space_group_name_H-M   'P 1'
#
loop_
_entity.id
_entity.type
_entity.pdbx_description
1 polymer ?
#
loop_
_entity_poly.entity_id
_entity_poly.type
_entity_poly.pdbx_seq_one_letter_code
_entity_poly.pdbx_strand_id
1 'polypeptide(L)'
;MSSIKLFQDKKIRSVWDETEQQWYFSVVDVVAALTDSVNPTDYLKKMRKRDASLAAYLGTNCPQVEMMTESGKRRKVLAANIKGLFRIIQSIPSSKAEP
;
A
#
# COMPACT_ATOMS: atom_id res chain seq x y z
N MET A 1 -9.18 12.41 15.05
CA MET A 1 -8.23 11.32 14.73
C MET A 1 -7.71 11.45 13.34
N SER A 2 -6.44 11.36 13.20
CA SER A 2 -5.81 11.50 11.88
C SER A 2 -6.01 10.25 11.04
N SER A 3 -6.41 10.46 9.80
CA SER A 3 -6.52 9.37 8.84
C SER A 3 -5.22 9.18 8.07
N ILE A 4 -4.22 10.00 8.36
CA ILE A 4 -2.94 9.92 7.69
C ILE A 4 -1.92 9.37 8.67
N LYS A 5 -1.27 8.30 8.26
CA LYS A 5 -0.21 7.71 9.06
C LYS A 5 1.13 8.13 8.51
N LEU A 6 2.03 8.45 9.41
CA LEU A 6 3.40 8.77 9.04
C LEU A 6 4.28 7.57 9.31
N PHE A 7 5.10 7.25 8.35
CA PHE A 7 6.01 6.13 8.46
C PHE A 7 7.35 6.58 7.91
N GLN A 8 8.32 6.80 8.79
CA GLN A 8 9.63 7.34 8.39
C GLN A 8 9.46 8.64 7.60
N ASP A 9 8.61 9.53 8.10
CA ASP A 9 8.33 10.80 7.47
C ASP A 9 7.61 10.72 6.13
N LYS A 10 7.13 9.53 5.78
CA LYS A 10 6.34 9.34 4.56
C LYS A 10 4.87 9.30 4.91
N LYS A 11 4.07 9.84 4.04
CA LYS A 11 2.62 9.85 4.23
C LYS A 11 2.00 8.66 3.53
N ILE A 12 1.14 7.94 4.25
CA ILE A 12 0.41 6.82 3.69
C ILE A 12 -1.06 7.19 3.69
N ARG A 13 -1.64 7.33 2.50
CA ARG A 13 -3.06 7.66 2.38
C ARG A 13 -3.90 6.50 2.89
N SER A 14 -4.97 6.84 3.58
CA SER A 14 -5.87 5.82 4.11
C SER A 14 -7.30 6.30 4.03
N VAL A 15 -8.22 5.34 4.03
CA VAL A 15 -9.64 5.60 3.93
C VAL A 15 -10.38 4.63 4.84
N TRP A 16 -11.41 5.11 5.52
CA TRP A 16 -12.25 4.27 6.35
C TRP A 16 -13.37 3.68 5.52
N ASP A 17 -13.57 2.37 5.62
CA ASP A 17 -14.65 1.67 4.94
C ASP A 17 -15.75 1.37 5.93
N GLU A 18 -16.87 2.06 5.79
CA GLU A 18 -18.01 1.89 6.68
C GLU A 18 -18.62 0.50 6.60
N THR A 19 -18.64 -0.04 5.41
CA THR A 19 -19.25 -1.35 5.20
C THR A 19 -18.47 -2.45 5.89
N GLU A 20 -17.16 -2.42 5.71
CA GLU A 20 -16.28 -3.43 6.28
C GLU A 20 -15.80 -3.08 7.66
N GLN A 21 -16.05 -1.85 8.11
CA GLN A 21 -15.64 -1.37 9.44
C GLN A 21 -14.14 -1.52 9.63
N GLN A 22 -13.37 -1.08 8.63
CA GLN A 22 -11.92 -1.17 8.71
C GLN A 22 -11.27 -0.13 7.82
N TRP A 23 -10.00 0.14 8.12
CA TRP A 23 -9.21 1.07 7.34
C TRP A 23 -8.59 0.36 6.14
N TYR A 24 -8.50 1.09 5.04
CA TYR A 24 -7.76 0.66 3.86
C TYR A 24 -6.64 1.66 3.59
N PHE A 25 -5.48 1.15 3.24
CA PHE A 25 -4.28 1.95 3.03
C PHE A 25 -3.79 1.81 1.60
N SER A 26 -3.27 2.91 1.04
CA SER A 26 -2.73 2.87 -0.31
C SER A 26 -1.49 1.98 -0.36
N VAL A 27 -1.55 0.92 -1.18
CA VAL A 27 -0.45 -0.04 -1.29
C VAL A 27 0.81 0.64 -1.82
N VAL A 28 0.65 1.50 -2.83
CA VAL A 28 1.79 2.20 -3.42
C VAL A 28 2.48 3.08 -2.38
N ASP A 29 1.69 3.74 -1.53
CA ASP A 29 2.26 4.59 -0.49
C ASP A 29 3.05 3.77 0.52
N VAL A 30 2.54 2.59 0.87
CA VAL A 30 3.24 1.69 1.79
C VAL A 30 4.56 1.24 1.18
N VAL A 31 4.53 0.85 -0.08
CA VAL A 31 5.75 0.44 -0.76
C VAL A 31 6.76 1.57 -0.80
N ALA A 32 6.31 2.77 -1.10
CA ALA A 32 7.18 3.94 -1.12
C ALA A 32 7.83 4.19 0.24
N ALA A 33 7.04 4.06 1.30
CA ALA A 33 7.54 4.30 2.64
C ALA A 33 8.58 3.26 3.07
N LEU A 34 8.38 2.02 2.65
CA LEU A 34 9.25 0.93 3.08
C LEU A 34 10.50 0.77 2.23
N THR A 35 10.48 1.23 0.99
CA THR A 35 11.58 0.98 0.07
C THR A 35 12.33 2.23 -0.35
N ASP A 36 11.78 3.41 -0.09
CA ASP A 36 12.32 4.68 -0.58
C ASP A 36 12.48 4.70 -2.10
N SER A 37 11.68 3.91 -2.79
CA SER A 37 11.76 3.85 -4.23
C SER A 37 11.30 5.16 -4.85
N VAL A 38 12.02 5.64 -5.87
CA VAL A 38 11.59 6.82 -6.60
C VAL A 38 10.39 6.53 -7.48
N ASN A 39 10.14 5.26 -7.74
CA ASN A 39 8.99 4.85 -8.55
C ASN A 39 8.32 3.65 -7.89
N PRO A 40 7.53 3.91 -6.83
CA PRO A 40 6.91 2.80 -6.09
C PRO A 40 5.91 2.00 -6.90
N THR A 41 5.27 2.60 -7.90
CA THR A 41 4.35 1.89 -8.77
C THR A 41 5.09 0.80 -9.55
N ASP A 42 6.25 1.15 -10.08
CA ASP A 42 7.07 0.21 -10.82
C ASP A 42 7.64 -0.87 -9.88
N TYR A 43 8.02 -0.47 -8.69
CA TYR A 43 8.52 -1.40 -7.70
C TYR A 43 7.46 -2.46 -7.38
N LEU A 44 6.23 -2.02 -7.18
CA LEU A 44 5.13 -2.94 -6.90
C LEU A 44 4.88 -3.88 -8.07
N LYS A 45 4.97 -3.38 -9.28
CA LYS A 45 4.84 -4.20 -10.47
C LYS A 45 5.86 -5.33 -10.49
N LYS A 46 7.10 -4.99 -10.19
CA LYS A 46 8.18 -5.97 -10.15
C LYS A 46 8.00 -6.98 -9.05
N MET A 47 7.51 -6.54 -7.90
CA MET A 47 7.20 -7.45 -6.80
C MET A 47 6.15 -8.48 -7.23
N ARG A 48 5.12 -8.02 -7.91
CA ARG A 48 4.05 -8.91 -8.34
C ARG A 48 4.52 -9.92 -9.38
N LYS A 49 5.45 -9.52 -10.21
CA LYS A 49 6.04 -10.44 -11.19
C LYS A 49 6.89 -11.50 -10.52
N ARG A 50 7.62 -11.09 -9.49
CA ARG A 50 8.55 -11.96 -8.81
C ARG A 50 7.86 -12.93 -7.86
N ASP A 51 6.72 -12.50 -7.30
CA ASP A 51 6.00 -13.26 -6.27
C ASP A 51 4.56 -13.47 -6.74
N ALA A 52 4.31 -14.61 -7.36
CA ALA A 52 2.99 -14.92 -7.88
C ALA A 52 1.95 -15.05 -6.77
N SER A 53 2.37 -15.50 -5.60
CA SER A 53 1.47 -15.60 -4.45
C SER A 53 1.01 -14.23 -4.00
N LEU A 54 1.92 -13.27 -3.96
CA LEU A 54 1.56 -11.90 -3.63
C LEU A 54 0.62 -11.31 -4.67
N ALA A 55 0.91 -11.54 -5.94
CA ALA A 55 0.06 -11.03 -7.01
C ALA A 55 -1.36 -11.56 -6.88
N ALA A 56 -1.50 -12.84 -6.59
CA ALA A 56 -2.82 -13.44 -6.40
C ALA A 56 -3.53 -12.85 -5.18
N TYR A 57 -2.81 -12.66 -4.10
CA TYR A 57 -3.38 -12.07 -2.90
C TYR A 57 -3.90 -10.66 -3.18
N LEU A 58 -3.09 -9.84 -3.86
CA LEU A 58 -3.47 -8.46 -4.16
C LEU A 58 -4.69 -8.42 -5.07
N GLY A 59 -4.76 -9.32 -6.02
CA GLY A 59 -5.90 -9.36 -6.93
C GLY A 59 -7.19 -9.82 -6.27
N THR A 60 -7.09 -10.62 -5.22
CA THR A 60 -8.26 -11.20 -4.56
C THR A 60 -8.70 -10.40 -3.35
N ASN A 61 -7.78 -9.88 -2.57
CA ASN A 61 -8.09 -9.32 -1.25
C ASN A 61 -7.92 -7.82 -1.16
N CYS A 62 -7.36 -7.18 -2.17
CA CYS A 62 -7.11 -5.75 -2.12
C CYS A 62 -7.97 -5.04 -3.15
N PRO A 63 -8.98 -4.29 -2.71
CA PRO A 63 -9.83 -3.56 -3.64
C PRO A 63 -9.15 -2.31 -4.16
N GLN A 64 -9.73 -1.74 -5.20
CA GLN A 64 -9.35 -0.42 -5.65
C GLN A 64 -10.29 0.59 -5.01
N VAL A 65 -9.72 1.56 -4.33
CA VAL A 65 -10.46 2.54 -3.57
C VAL A 65 -10.06 3.93 -4.04
N GLU A 66 -11.04 4.82 -4.14
CA GLU A 66 -10.75 6.19 -4.53
C GLU A 66 -9.99 6.93 -3.44
N MET A 67 -8.88 7.53 -3.83
CA MET A 67 -8.11 8.36 -2.92
C MET A 67 -7.61 9.59 -3.67
N MET A 68 -7.31 10.64 -2.90
CA MET A 68 -6.81 11.88 -3.49
C MET A 68 -5.38 11.72 -3.97
N THR A 69 -5.10 12.32 -5.12
CA THR A 69 -3.73 12.43 -5.60
C THR A 69 -3.13 13.75 -5.14
N GLU A 70 -1.85 13.90 -5.35
CA GLU A 70 -1.15 15.15 -5.01
C GLU A 70 -1.71 16.35 -5.75
N SER A 71 -2.22 16.14 -6.94
CA SER A 71 -2.80 17.23 -7.73
C SER A 71 -4.23 17.54 -7.34
N GLY A 72 -4.76 16.86 -6.33
CA GLY A 72 -6.12 17.12 -5.86
C GLY A 72 -7.19 16.37 -6.59
N LYS A 73 -6.82 15.45 -7.45
CA LYS A 73 -7.78 14.63 -8.17
C LYS A 73 -8.01 13.32 -7.45
N ARG A 74 -9.14 12.70 -7.73
CA ARG A 74 -9.45 11.39 -7.17
C ARG A 74 -9.12 10.32 -8.17
N ARG A 75 -8.45 9.27 -7.70
CA ARG A 75 -8.12 8.12 -8.53
C ARG A 75 -8.30 6.86 -7.72
N LYS A 76 -8.68 5.80 -8.43
CA LYS A 76 -8.74 4.49 -7.79
C LYS A 76 -7.34 3.95 -7.65
N VAL A 77 -7.00 3.55 -6.43
CA VAL A 77 -5.69 2.98 -6.14
C VAL A 77 -5.89 1.67 -5.40
N LEU A 78 -4.95 0.77 -5.59
CA LEU A 78 -4.97 -0.49 -4.87
C LEU A 78 -4.81 -0.23 -3.39
N ALA A 79 -5.69 -0.82 -2.59
CA ALA A 79 -5.72 -0.57 -1.15
C ALA A 79 -5.71 -1.87 -0.39
N ALA A 80 -5.11 -1.86 0.79
CA ALA A 80 -5.00 -3.03 1.63
C ALA A 80 -5.41 -2.68 3.05
N ASN A 81 -6.10 -3.63 3.70
CA ASN A 81 -6.38 -3.49 5.13
C ASN A 81 -5.14 -3.91 5.91
N ILE A 82 -5.25 -3.95 7.24
CA ILE A 82 -4.09 -4.28 8.09
C ILE A 82 -3.49 -5.62 7.72
N LYS A 83 -4.33 -6.62 7.49
CA LYS A 83 -3.87 -7.94 7.09
C LYS A 83 -3.06 -7.88 5.80
N GLY A 84 -3.59 -7.14 4.83
CA GLY A 84 -2.91 -6.98 3.55
C GLY A 84 -1.59 -6.26 3.68
N LEU A 85 -1.52 -5.28 4.57
CA LEU A 85 -0.28 -4.58 4.83
C LEU A 85 0.81 -5.53 5.31
N PHE A 86 0.46 -6.39 6.26
CA PHE A 86 1.44 -7.36 6.75
C PHE A 86 1.92 -8.28 5.65
N ARG A 87 1.01 -8.70 4.77
CA ARG A 87 1.40 -9.55 3.64
C ARG A 87 2.38 -8.86 2.73
N ILE A 88 2.14 -7.59 2.46
CA ILE A 88 3.02 -6.80 1.60
C ILE A 88 4.38 -6.60 2.25
N ILE A 89 4.37 -6.27 3.53
CA ILE A 89 5.61 -6.06 4.28
C ILE A 89 6.48 -7.31 4.24
N GLN A 90 5.87 -8.47 4.38
CA GLN A 90 6.60 -9.73 4.35
C GLN A 90 7.25 -10.00 2.99
N SER A 91 6.69 -9.45 1.93
CA SER A 91 7.20 -9.67 0.59
C SER A 91 8.31 -8.71 0.18
N ILE A 92 8.50 -7.64 0.94
CA ILE A 92 9.54 -6.67 0.62
C ILE A 92 10.87 -7.15 1.17
N PRO A 93 11.86 -7.37 0.31
CA PRO A 93 13.20 -7.70 0.80
C PRO A 93 13.73 -6.48 1.54
N SER A 94 14.06 -6.68 2.78
CA SER A 94 14.23 -5.51 3.58
C SER A 94 15.60 -5.43 4.21
N SER A 95 16.53 -4.93 3.47
CA SER A 95 17.71 -4.43 4.13
C SER A 95 17.36 -3.20 4.93
N LYS A 96 16.31 -2.51 4.51
CA LYS A 96 15.89 -1.31 5.19
C LYS A 96 15.08 -1.57 6.44
N ALA A 97 14.26 -2.59 6.40
CA ALA A 97 13.45 -2.96 7.55
C ALA A 97 14.22 -3.83 8.53
N GLU A 98 15.41 -4.22 8.18
CA GLU A 98 16.24 -5.01 9.05
C GLU A 98 16.81 -4.18 10.17
N PRO A 99 16.78 -4.68 11.39
CA PRO A 99 17.40 -3.98 12.50
C PRO A 99 18.91 -3.93 12.37
#